data_1530734b8ab4b0b98c206c0d9c71cb57
#
_entry.id   1530734b8ab4b0b98c206c0d9c71cb57
#
_cell.length_a   1.000
_cell.length_b   1.000
_cell.length_c   1.000
_cell.angle_alpha   90.00
_cell.angle_beta   90.00
_cell.angle_gamma   90.00
#
_symmetry.space_group_name_H-M   'P 1'
#
loop_
_entity.id
_entity.type
_entity.pdbx_description
1 polymer ?
#
loop_
_entity_poly.entity_id
_entity_poly.type
_entity_poly.pdbx_seq_one_letter_code
_entity_poly.pdbx_strand_id
1 'polypeptide(L)'
;RGILECARLARWLNLPRFSLQVLRFRIQRALGDGSFAEVQHLTQEAVAVRGRAPASPNYLVSLYIWQSFERAWRGDRSWVERHVAALWPKIGQSQLLRAHIAALCAALGRTADARDCYGPLLEPSVLEDSADDDWLLTLIWTAEAVVACGDRAAASLLYARLKPYAALNVTHVEW
;
A
#
# COMPACT_ATOMS: atom_id res chain seq x y z
N ARG A 1 17.59 -10.04 -10.96
CA ARG A 1 17.95 -11.47 -11.07
C ARG A 1 17.22 -12.32 -10.02
N GLY A 2 17.25 -11.98 -8.73
CA GLY A 2 16.68 -12.80 -7.66
C GLY A 2 15.19 -13.13 -7.79
N ILE A 3 14.34 -12.17 -8.18
CA ILE A 3 12.87 -12.38 -8.33
C ILE A 3 12.57 -13.44 -9.40
N LEU A 4 13.28 -13.44 -10.52
CA LEU A 4 13.07 -14.43 -11.60
C LEU A 4 13.47 -15.83 -11.16
N GLU A 5 14.55 -15.96 -10.40
CA GLU A 5 14.98 -17.25 -9.86
C GLU A 5 13.99 -17.76 -8.79
N CYS A 6 13.54 -16.90 -7.90
CA CYS A 6 12.46 -17.24 -6.96
C CYS A 6 11.19 -17.70 -7.68
N ALA A 7 10.81 -17.03 -8.77
CA ALA A 7 9.66 -17.42 -9.59
C ALA A 7 9.82 -18.81 -10.21
N ARG A 8 11.03 -19.11 -10.70
CA ARG A 8 11.36 -20.42 -11.28
C ARG A 8 11.26 -21.53 -10.22
N LEU A 9 11.87 -21.31 -9.06
CA LEU A 9 11.87 -22.27 -7.95
C LEU A 9 10.47 -22.48 -7.37
N ALA A 10 9.69 -21.43 -7.18
CA ALA A 10 8.32 -21.51 -6.67
C ALA A 10 7.42 -22.36 -7.60
N ARG A 11 7.57 -22.19 -8.92
CA ARG A 11 6.84 -23.01 -9.91
C ARG A 11 7.31 -24.46 -9.91
N TRP A 12 8.63 -24.68 -9.89
CA TRP A 12 9.20 -26.02 -9.91
C TRP A 12 8.82 -26.83 -8.67
N LEU A 13 8.80 -26.19 -7.49
CA LEU A 13 8.43 -26.81 -6.23
C LEU A 13 6.90 -26.86 -6.02
N ASN A 14 6.12 -26.30 -6.95
CA ASN A 14 4.67 -26.18 -6.86
C ASN A 14 4.21 -25.56 -5.50
N LEU A 15 4.84 -24.46 -5.10
CA LEU A 15 4.60 -23.77 -3.84
C LEU A 15 3.81 -22.47 -4.08
N PRO A 16 2.47 -22.49 -4.05
CA PRO A 16 1.63 -21.33 -4.37
C PRO A 16 1.95 -20.11 -3.51
N ARG A 17 2.28 -20.31 -2.22
CA ARG A 17 2.65 -19.21 -1.31
C ARG A 17 3.83 -18.40 -1.85
N PHE A 18 4.88 -19.07 -2.33
CA PHE A 18 6.04 -18.37 -2.88
C PHE A 18 5.76 -17.74 -4.25
N SER A 19 4.89 -18.36 -5.06
CA SER A 19 4.41 -17.74 -6.30
C SER A 19 3.68 -16.43 -6.02
N LEU A 20 2.85 -16.40 -4.99
CA LEU A 20 2.17 -15.18 -4.56
C LEU A 20 3.16 -14.09 -4.09
N GLN A 21 4.21 -14.43 -3.34
CA GLN A 21 5.23 -13.46 -2.96
C GLN A 21 5.97 -12.87 -4.16
N VAL A 22 6.30 -13.70 -5.14
CA VAL A 22 6.93 -13.24 -6.39
C VAL A 22 6.02 -12.28 -7.14
N LEU A 23 4.72 -12.58 -7.22
CA LEU A 23 3.74 -11.71 -7.88
C LEU A 23 3.61 -10.36 -7.15
N ARG A 24 3.66 -10.35 -5.82
CA ARG A 24 3.70 -9.11 -5.02
C ARG A 24 4.85 -8.20 -5.43
N PHE A 25 6.08 -8.72 -5.41
CA PHE A 25 7.25 -7.94 -5.81
C PHE A 25 7.16 -7.42 -7.24
N ARG A 26 6.61 -8.22 -8.17
CA ARG A 26 6.40 -7.79 -9.54
C ARG A 26 5.34 -6.70 -9.65
N ILE A 27 4.24 -6.81 -8.92
CA ILE A 27 3.18 -5.79 -8.87
C ILE A 27 3.75 -4.48 -8.32
N GLN A 28 4.46 -4.51 -7.19
CA GLN A 28 5.07 -3.32 -6.60
C GLN A 28 6.04 -2.65 -7.58
N ARG A 29 6.86 -3.43 -8.26
CA ARG A 29 7.78 -2.90 -9.28
C ARG A 29 7.02 -2.29 -10.44
N ALA A 30 6.02 -2.97 -11.00
CA ALA A 30 5.21 -2.47 -12.09
C ALA A 30 4.46 -1.17 -11.72
N LEU A 31 3.99 -1.04 -10.46
CA LEU A 31 3.43 0.21 -9.93
C LEU A 31 4.48 1.33 -9.91
N GLY A 32 5.68 1.07 -9.40
CA GLY A 32 6.77 2.05 -9.39
C GLY A 32 7.21 2.48 -10.78
N ASP A 33 7.14 1.57 -11.76
CA ASP A 33 7.47 1.82 -13.16
C ASP A 33 6.28 2.47 -13.94
N GLY A 34 5.10 2.66 -13.31
CA GLY A 34 3.87 3.16 -13.96
C GLY A 34 3.26 2.21 -14.99
N SER A 35 3.64 0.94 -14.98
CA SER A 35 3.19 -0.11 -15.92
C SER A 35 1.83 -0.69 -15.53
N PHE A 36 0.78 0.12 -15.54
CA PHE A 36 -0.56 -0.25 -15.03
C PHE A 36 -1.19 -1.46 -15.72
N ALA A 37 -0.91 -1.68 -17.00
CA ALA A 37 -1.40 -2.87 -17.70
C ALA A 37 -0.76 -4.15 -17.12
N GLU A 38 0.54 -4.10 -16.78
CA GLU A 38 1.22 -5.20 -16.12
C GLU A 38 0.69 -5.42 -14.69
N VAL A 39 0.42 -4.35 -13.94
CA VAL A 39 -0.21 -4.44 -12.61
C VAL A 39 -1.53 -5.20 -12.68
N GLN A 40 -2.40 -4.86 -13.63
CA GLN A 40 -3.68 -5.54 -13.81
C GLN A 40 -3.51 -7.03 -14.15
N HIS A 41 -2.61 -7.34 -15.07
CA HIS A 41 -2.31 -8.73 -15.45
C HIS A 41 -1.79 -9.55 -14.27
N LEU A 42 -0.80 -9.02 -13.56
CA LEU A 42 -0.21 -9.69 -12.38
C LEU A 42 -1.20 -9.84 -11.23
N THR A 43 -2.09 -8.88 -11.03
CA THR A 43 -3.15 -8.97 -10.02
C THR A 43 -4.14 -10.09 -10.35
N GLN A 44 -4.53 -10.22 -11.62
CA GLN A 44 -5.38 -11.33 -12.07
C GLN A 44 -4.69 -12.69 -11.89
N GLU A 45 -3.40 -12.78 -12.23
CA GLU A 45 -2.59 -13.99 -12.00
C GLU A 45 -2.55 -14.34 -10.50
N ALA A 46 -2.34 -13.35 -9.63
CA ALA A 46 -2.32 -13.55 -8.20
C ALA A 46 -3.66 -14.06 -7.63
N VAL A 47 -4.78 -13.53 -8.11
CA VAL A 47 -6.12 -14.03 -7.75
C VAL A 47 -6.31 -15.48 -8.20
N ALA A 48 -5.85 -15.85 -9.40
CA ALA A 48 -5.95 -17.21 -9.94
C ALA A 48 -5.09 -18.21 -9.15
N VAL A 49 -3.87 -17.81 -8.76
CA VAL A 49 -2.98 -18.64 -7.92
C VAL A 49 -3.60 -18.86 -6.54
N ARG A 50 -4.21 -17.82 -5.96
CA ARG A 50 -4.89 -17.89 -4.68
C ARG A 50 -6.02 -18.92 -4.65
N GLY A 51 -6.80 -19.03 -5.71
CA GLY A 51 -7.90 -20.03 -5.80
C GLY A 51 -7.43 -21.47 -5.63
N ARG A 52 -6.11 -21.70 -5.64
CA ARG A 52 -5.49 -23.04 -5.51
C ARG A 52 -4.78 -23.26 -4.16
N ALA A 53 -4.75 -22.26 -3.27
CA ALA A 53 -4.07 -22.34 -1.98
C ALA A 53 -4.83 -21.61 -0.87
N PRO A 54 -4.82 -22.14 0.38
CA PRO A 54 -5.26 -21.36 1.52
C PRO A 54 -4.34 -20.14 1.66
N ALA A 55 -4.84 -18.96 1.32
CA ALA A 55 -4.09 -17.73 1.47
C ALA A 55 -4.46 -17.05 2.79
N SER A 56 -3.48 -16.44 3.45
CA SER A 56 -3.73 -15.56 4.58
C SER A 56 -4.77 -14.48 4.18
N PRO A 57 -5.72 -14.13 5.07
CA PRO A 57 -6.62 -13.00 4.84
C PRO A 57 -5.88 -11.72 4.45
N ASN A 58 -4.70 -11.51 5.02
CA ASN A 58 -3.85 -10.34 4.81
C ASN A 58 -3.37 -10.22 3.36
N TYR A 59 -3.13 -11.34 2.67
CA TYR A 59 -2.72 -11.31 1.26
C TYR A 59 -3.74 -10.61 0.36
N LEU A 60 -5.03 -10.78 0.62
CA LEU A 60 -6.08 -10.06 -0.11
C LEU A 60 -6.02 -8.57 0.17
N VAL A 61 -5.78 -8.20 1.42
CA VAL A 61 -5.67 -6.80 1.81
C VAL A 61 -4.59 -6.12 0.99
N SER A 62 -3.40 -6.74 0.87
CA SER A 62 -2.31 -6.19 0.05
C SER A 62 -2.67 -6.04 -1.42
N LEU A 63 -3.34 -7.03 -2.03
CA LEU A 63 -3.79 -6.93 -3.43
C LEU A 63 -4.78 -5.78 -3.63
N TYR A 64 -5.73 -5.63 -2.71
CA TYR A 64 -6.70 -4.54 -2.77
C TYR A 64 -6.06 -3.17 -2.57
N ILE A 65 -5.06 -3.06 -1.71
CA ILE A 65 -4.27 -1.84 -1.51
C ILE A 65 -3.61 -1.42 -2.82
N TRP A 66 -2.87 -2.30 -3.49
CA TRP A 66 -2.19 -1.96 -4.74
C TRP A 66 -3.16 -1.65 -5.87
N GLN A 67 -4.25 -2.40 -5.97
CA GLN A 67 -5.29 -2.13 -6.94
C GLN A 67 -5.93 -0.75 -6.73
N SER A 68 -6.10 -0.33 -5.48
CA SER A 68 -6.67 0.98 -5.18
C SER A 68 -5.75 2.14 -5.57
N PHE A 69 -4.43 2.01 -5.37
CA PHE A 69 -3.47 2.99 -5.87
C PHE A 69 -3.41 3.02 -7.39
N GLU A 70 -3.37 1.86 -8.04
CA GLU A 70 -3.44 1.79 -9.51
C GLU A 70 -4.68 2.51 -10.05
N ARG A 71 -5.84 2.26 -9.45
CA ARG A 71 -7.10 2.92 -9.82
C ARG A 71 -7.09 4.41 -9.54
N ALA A 72 -6.54 4.84 -8.39
CA ALA A 72 -6.41 6.25 -8.04
C ALA A 72 -5.51 6.99 -9.03
N TRP A 73 -4.35 6.43 -9.37
CA TRP A 73 -3.40 7.04 -10.33
C TRP A 73 -3.93 7.08 -11.76
N ARG A 74 -4.80 6.15 -12.13
CA ARG A 74 -5.51 6.17 -13.43
C ARG A 74 -6.72 7.11 -13.45
N GLY A 75 -7.08 7.72 -12.33
CA GLY A 75 -8.22 8.61 -12.22
C GLY A 75 -9.58 7.91 -12.19
N ASP A 76 -9.65 6.61 -11.84
CA ASP A 76 -10.92 5.88 -11.67
C ASP A 76 -11.59 6.26 -10.35
N ARG A 77 -12.06 7.51 -10.28
CA ARG A 77 -12.65 8.11 -9.08
C ARG A 77 -13.80 7.30 -8.51
N SER A 78 -14.69 6.83 -9.37
CA SER A 78 -15.90 6.11 -8.92
C SER A 78 -15.58 4.79 -8.23
N TRP A 79 -14.54 4.09 -8.69
CA TRP A 79 -14.06 2.88 -8.05
C TRP A 79 -13.42 3.21 -6.69
N VAL A 80 -12.55 4.23 -6.65
CA VAL A 80 -11.85 4.65 -5.42
C VAL A 80 -12.85 5.13 -4.37
N GLU A 81 -13.88 5.89 -4.74
CA GLU A 81 -14.95 6.33 -3.83
C GLU A 81 -15.69 5.15 -3.17
N ARG A 82 -16.09 4.15 -3.97
CA ARG A 82 -16.72 2.94 -3.43
C ARG A 82 -15.77 2.16 -2.51
N HIS A 83 -14.50 2.10 -2.87
CA HIS A 83 -13.48 1.40 -2.08
C HIS A 83 -13.25 2.08 -0.73
N VAL A 84 -13.10 3.41 -0.72
CA VAL A 84 -13.01 4.21 0.52
C VAL A 84 -14.25 4.01 1.38
N ALA A 85 -15.45 4.08 0.81
CA ALA A 85 -16.69 3.85 1.55
C ALA A 85 -16.76 2.47 2.21
N ALA A 86 -16.26 1.43 1.53
CA ALA A 86 -16.21 0.06 2.07
C ALA A 86 -15.16 -0.11 3.19
N LEU A 87 -14.07 0.65 3.16
CA LEU A 87 -13.00 0.60 4.17
C LEU A 87 -13.27 1.51 5.37
N TRP A 88 -14.04 2.58 5.19
CA TRP A 88 -14.27 3.60 6.22
C TRP A 88 -14.70 3.04 7.59
N PRO A 89 -15.64 2.07 7.68
CA PRO A 89 -16.02 1.48 8.96
C PRO A 89 -14.89 0.74 9.68
N LYS A 90 -13.81 0.44 8.98
CA LYS A 90 -12.66 -0.32 9.48
C LYS A 90 -11.45 0.55 9.82
N ILE A 91 -11.55 1.86 9.66
CA ILE A 91 -10.43 2.81 9.78
C ILE A 91 -9.67 2.73 11.11
N GLY A 92 -10.34 2.32 12.17
CA GLY A 92 -9.74 2.14 13.51
C GLY A 92 -8.96 0.83 13.70
N GLN A 93 -8.96 -0.09 12.71
CA GLN A 93 -8.37 -1.42 12.88
C GLN A 93 -6.83 -1.41 12.82
N SER A 94 -6.23 -0.49 12.07
CA SER A 94 -4.77 -0.31 12.03
C SER A 94 -4.38 1.07 11.56
N GLN A 95 -3.16 1.49 11.92
CA GLN A 95 -2.56 2.75 11.47
C GLN A 95 -2.31 2.73 9.96
N LEU A 96 -1.85 1.59 9.42
CA LEU A 96 -1.64 1.40 8.00
C LEU A 96 -2.92 1.58 7.18
N LEU A 97 -4.03 0.99 7.62
CA LEU A 97 -5.32 1.16 6.95
C LEU A 97 -5.80 2.61 7.00
N ARG A 98 -5.57 3.30 8.11
CA ARG A 98 -5.87 4.73 8.27
C ARG A 98 -5.07 5.59 7.30
N ALA A 99 -3.75 5.34 7.18
CA ALA A 99 -2.86 6.02 6.23
C ALA A 99 -3.28 5.78 4.78
N HIS A 100 -3.65 4.54 4.47
CA HIS A 100 -4.16 4.15 3.15
C HIS A 100 -5.43 4.94 2.77
N ILE A 101 -6.42 4.99 3.67
CA ILE A 101 -7.66 5.76 3.45
C ILE A 101 -7.35 7.25 3.31
N ALA A 102 -6.42 7.80 4.11
CA ALA A 102 -5.99 9.19 4.00
C ALA A 102 -5.45 9.51 2.61
N ALA A 103 -4.55 8.67 2.09
CA ALA A 103 -3.97 8.84 0.74
C ALA A 103 -5.04 8.77 -0.36
N LEU A 104 -5.99 7.84 -0.27
CA LEU A 104 -7.09 7.73 -1.23
C LEU A 104 -8.06 8.92 -1.15
N CYS A 105 -8.40 9.40 0.05
CA CYS A 105 -9.21 10.61 0.23
C CYS A 105 -8.52 11.83 -0.38
N ALA A 106 -7.22 11.97 -0.16
CA ALA A 106 -6.42 13.05 -0.75
C ALA A 106 -6.41 12.97 -2.28
N ALA A 107 -6.22 11.79 -2.87
CA ALA A 107 -6.30 11.56 -4.31
C ALA A 107 -7.68 11.90 -4.90
N LEU A 108 -8.75 11.74 -4.13
CA LEU A 108 -10.11 12.15 -4.49
C LEU A 108 -10.36 13.66 -4.32
N GLY A 109 -9.42 14.42 -3.75
CA GLY A 109 -9.60 15.82 -3.39
C GLY A 109 -10.46 16.04 -2.12
N ARG A 110 -10.74 14.98 -1.37
CA ARG A 110 -11.49 15.01 -0.09
C ARG A 110 -10.54 15.40 1.05
N THR A 111 -10.05 16.65 1.01
CA THR A 111 -8.98 17.12 1.90
C THR A 111 -9.36 17.16 3.37
N ALA A 112 -10.63 17.40 3.71
CA ALA A 112 -11.11 17.36 5.10
C ALA A 112 -11.03 15.92 5.65
N ASP A 113 -11.60 14.95 4.91
CA ASP A 113 -11.57 13.56 5.31
C ASP A 113 -10.13 13.01 5.38
N ALA A 114 -9.25 13.42 4.45
CA ALA A 114 -7.85 13.05 4.49
C ALA A 114 -7.17 13.55 5.77
N ARG A 115 -7.44 14.81 6.18
CA ARG A 115 -6.90 15.38 7.41
C ARG A 115 -7.41 14.68 8.67
N ASP A 116 -8.69 14.35 8.72
CA ASP A 116 -9.28 13.59 9.83
C ASP A 116 -8.65 12.18 9.94
N CYS A 117 -8.28 11.60 8.79
CA CYS A 117 -7.59 10.30 8.76
C CYS A 117 -6.14 10.41 9.21
N TYR A 118 -5.35 11.36 8.67
CA TYR A 118 -3.92 11.40 8.98
C TYR A 118 -3.57 12.13 10.26
N GLY A 119 -4.44 12.99 10.77
CA GLY A 119 -4.16 13.77 12.00
C GLY A 119 -3.67 12.91 13.16
N PRO A 120 -4.36 11.84 13.55
CA PRO A 120 -3.89 10.92 14.59
C PRO A 120 -2.56 10.22 14.29
N LEU A 121 -2.17 10.08 13.01
CA LEU A 121 -0.90 9.45 12.62
C LEU A 121 0.31 10.38 12.82
N LEU A 122 0.07 11.66 13.10
CA LEU A 122 1.13 12.64 13.39
C LEU A 122 1.48 12.72 14.87
N GLU A 123 0.80 11.95 15.72
CA GLU A 123 1.10 11.89 17.15
C GLU A 123 2.50 11.28 17.39
N PRO A 124 3.26 11.76 18.38
CA PRO A 124 4.61 11.26 18.67
C PRO A 124 4.66 9.74 18.87
N SER A 125 3.66 9.15 19.51
CA SER A 125 3.53 7.72 19.74
C SER A 125 3.52 6.90 18.44
N VAL A 126 2.94 7.43 17.37
CA VAL A 126 2.89 6.78 16.05
C VAL A 126 4.17 7.09 15.25
N LEU A 127 4.63 8.35 15.30
CA LEU A 127 5.81 8.79 14.56
C LEU A 127 7.11 8.14 15.04
N GLU A 128 7.14 7.59 16.26
CA GLU A 128 8.31 6.99 16.89
C GLU A 128 8.23 5.48 17.03
N ASP A 129 7.12 4.87 16.67
CA ASP A 129 6.87 3.43 16.80
C ASP A 129 7.53 2.62 15.66
N SER A 130 8.87 2.71 15.57
CA SER A 130 9.65 1.96 14.57
C SER A 130 9.68 0.44 14.81
N ALA A 131 9.02 -0.06 15.85
CA ALA A 131 8.89 -1.49 16.12
C ALA A 131 7.74 -2.15 15.33
N ASP A 132 6.79 -1.34 14.80
CA ASP A 132 5.75 -1.84 13.90
C ASP A 132 6.33 -2.09 12.50
N ASP A 133 6.18 -3.30 11.98
CA ASP A 133 6.67 -3.70 10.65
C ASP A 133 6.08 -2.81 9.52
N ASP A 134 4.88 -2.27 9.72
CA ASP A 134 4.18 -1.41 8.78
C ASP A 134 4.45 0.10 9.00
N TRP A 135 5.23 0.45 10.02
CA TRP A 135 5.45 1.85 10.42
C TRP A 135 5.95 2.73 9.27
N LEU A 136 7.00 2.30 8.56
CA LEU A 136 7.59 3.10 7.48
C LEU A 136 6.61 3.29 6.31
N LEU A 137 5.83 2.27 5.98
CA LEU A 137 4.81 2.34 4.95
C LEU A 137 3.67 3.27 5.37
N THR A 138 3.26 3.20 6.63
CA THR A 138 2.29 4.11 7.24
C THR A 138 2.73 5.57 7.10
N LEU A 139 4.00 5.88 7.41
CA LEU A 139 4.54 7.23 7.25
C LEU A 139 4.57 7.69 5.79
N ILE A 140 4.92 6.82 4.84
CA ILE A 140 4.97 7.14 3.42
C ILE A 140 3.58 7.51 2.91
N TRP A 141 2.56 6.70 3.18
CA TRP A 141 1.19 7.01 2.73
C TRP A 141 0.60 8.22 3.43
N THR A 142 0.96 8.43 4.70
CA THR A 142 0.62 9.67 5.41
C THR A 142 1.26 10.88 4.73
N ALA A 143 2.53 10.77 4.31
CA ALA A 143 3.21 11.85 3.62
C ALA A 143 2.58 12.17 2.26
N GLU A 144 2.16 11.17 1.49
CA GLU A 144 1.41 11.36 0.23
C GLU A 144 0.11 12.17 0.48
N ALA A 145 -0.67 11.78 1.49
CA ALA A 145 -1.89 12.49 1.85
C ALA A 145 -1.62 13.94 2.29
N VAL A 146 -0.62 14.14 3.15
CA VAL A 146 -0.20 15.45 3.67
C VAL A 146 0.24 16.39 2.56
N VAL A 147 1.08 15.90 1.62
CA VAL A 147 1.55 16.67 0.46
C VAL A 147 0.39 17.06 -0.44
N ALA A 148 -0.51 16.13 -0.75
CA ALA A 148 -1.68 16.39 -1.59
C ALA A 148 -2.66 17.39 -0.93
N CYS A 149 -2.73 17.42 0.40
CA CYS A 149 -3.52 18.40 1.17
C CYS A 149 -2.83 19.76 1.36
N GLY A 150 -1.57 19.91 0.94
CA GLY A 150 -0.79 21.14 1.09
C GLY A 150 -0.44 21.49 2.56
N ASP A 151 -0.42 20.53 3.45
CA ASP A 151 -0.12 20.73 4.89
C ASP A 151 1.40 20.80 5.13
N ARG A 152 1.93 22.01 5.10
CA ARG A 152 3.38 22.24 5.23
C ARG A 152 3.94 21.87 6.62
N ALA A 153 3.15 22.06 7.67
CA ALA A 153 3.60 21.74 9.03
C ALA A 153 3.76 20.23 9.19
N ALA A 154 2.74 19.46 8.82
CA ALA A 154 2.78 18.00 8.83
C ALA A 154 3.86 17.46 7.87
N ALA A 155 4.03 18.06 6.69
CA ALA A 155 5.06 17.66 5.73
C ALA A 155 6.48 17.83 6.31
N SER A 156 6.76 18.93 7.02
CA SER A 156 8.06 19.15 7.66
C SER A 156 8.35 18.11 8.74
N LEU A 157 7.33 17.73 9.53
CA LEU A 157 7.44 16.70 10.56
C LEU A 157 7.78 15.33 9.95
N LEU A 158 7.02 14.92 8.94
CA LEU A 158 7.21 13.64 8.25
C LEU A 158 8.54 13.60 7.50
N TYR A 159 8.96 14.72 6.88
CA TYR A 159 10.27 14.81 6.23
C TYR A 159 11.41 14.48 7.18
N ALA A 160 11.38 15.05 8.39
CA ALA A 160 12.41 14.78 9.39
C ALA A 160 12.49 13.30 9.77
N ARG A 161 11.34 12.61 9.83
CA ARG A 161 11.25 11.18 10.15
C ARG A 161 11.63 10.27 8.97
N LEU A 162 11.26 10.62 7.75
CA LEU A 162 11.52 9.83 6.54
C LEU A 162 12.93 10.02 5.97
N LYS A 163 13.58 11.16 6.23
CA LYS A 163 14.91 11.49 5.70
C LYS A 163 15.98 10.40 5.91
N PRO A 164 16.08 9.74 7.07
CA PRO A 164 17.06 8.66 7.26
C PRO A 164 16.86 7.46 6.34
N TYR A 165 15.65 7.27 5.83
CA TYR A 165 15.23 6.13 5.01
C TYR A 165 15.15 6.44 3.51
N ALA A 166 15.57 7.65 3.08
CA ALA A 166 15.41 8.13 1.71
C ALA A 166 16.11 7.26 0.64
N ALA A 167 17.12 6.47 1.03
CA ALA A 167 17.83 5.54 0.14
C ALA A 167 17.20 4.13 0.10
N LEU A 168 16.15 3.87 0.88
CA LEU A 168 15.51 2.55 0.97
C LEU A 168 14.27 2.47 0.08
N ASN A 169 14.08 1.29 -0.53
CA ASN A 169 12.80 0.94 -1.13
C ASN A 169 11.94 0.28 -0.05
N VAL A 170 10.81 0.89 0.23
CA VAL A 170 9.85 0.34 1.20
C VAL A 170 8.92 -0.62 0.49
N THR A 171 8.88 -1.84 0.99
CA THR A 171 7.96 -2.87 0.51
C THR A 171 7.14 -3.40 1.69
N HIS A 172 5.85 -3.55 1.49
CA HIS A 172 5.00 -4.24 2.46
C HIS A 172 5.27 -5.75 2.38
N VAL A 173 5.76 -6.32 3.46
CA VAL A 173 6.06 -7.77 3.56
C VAL A 173 5.18 -8.35 4.67
N GLU A 174 4.23 -9.20 4.29
CA GLU A 174 3.50 -10.04 5.24
C GLU A 174 4.13 -11.44 5.27
N TRP A 175 4.35 -11.95 6.46
CA TRP A 175 4.87 -13.29 6.73
C TRP A 175 3.75 -14.33 6.90
#